data_262e8217ebb07321dd2729492349e86c
#
_entry.id   262e8217ebb07321dd2729492349e86c
#
_cell.length_a   1.000
_cell.length_b   1.000
_cell.length_c   1.000
_cell.angle_alpha   90.00
_cell.angle_beta   90.00
_cell.angle_gamma   90.00
#
_symmetry.space_group_name_H-M   'P 1'
#
loop_
_entity.id
_entity.type
_entity.pdbx_description
1 polymer ?
#
loop_
_entity_poly.entity_id
_entity_poly.type
_entity_poly.pdbx_seq_one_letter_code
_entity_poly.pdbx_strand_id
1 'polypeptide(L)'
;MTASRSVRQIMATTDVHSALGAGDLLLGHLHQSRADNLLVDCGDFFEGTGYYRLGQGALEREILLGLYDVIAPGNHGWPHYFEPMLRRRTVCANTVDAANGSALFRRLRIVEVAGRRTAVTGVIGLQAFDSIPVGQRSGHRATDPVQALRELMLAHHHEVDSWVLLSHSGFEEDLRLAEACPFLDVIFAGHCHSPHTGPARVGNTIVLKGRELAVGYAIAAPGPVGWVGRTALFPDSAEALAPDLPLELASLRDRMATVEAQLAEPLGRIAKPYRNHQLDRRALLQDVADRLRSGLGREAVVLNETTVRTTLLGEVLTTGDLLAIEPFANTLVEARVAPAHRHAPEALASHLTERVGPLVTSPDPLPAGLTSVLTTDYLADSCLGGRTHPAGLGLGSAIRSTLTDGDDQ
;
A
#
# COMPACT_ATOMS: atom_id res chain seq x y z
N MET A 1 -3.66 30.78 21.01
CA MET A 1 -2.49 29.96 21.41
C MET A 1 -3.04 28.60 21.77
N THR A 2 -2.93 27.62 20.89
CA THR A 2 -3.28 26.22 21.18
C THR A 2 -2.30 25.73 22.24
N ALA A 3 -2.81 25.23 23.37
CA ALA A 3 -1.99 24.63 24.43
C ALA A 3 -1.07 23.59 23.80
N SER A 4 0.22 23.64 24.13
CA SER A 4 1.21 22.64 23.68
C SER A 4 0.75 21.26 24.17
N ARG A 5 0.45 20.38 23.25
CA ARG A 5 0.05 19.00 23.56
C ARG A 5 1.21 18.25 24.22
N SER A 6 0.97 17.66 25.39
CA SER A 6 1.97 16.86 26.09
C SER A 6 1.99 15.44 25.54
N VAL A 7 2.89 15.17 24.58
CA VAL A 7 3.06 13.85 23.97
C VAL A 7 3.84 12.95 24.93
N ARG A 8 3.28 11.79 25.26
CA ARG A 8 3.88 10.80 26.16
C ARG A 8 4.44 9.58 25.46
N GLN A 9 3.89 9.24 24.30
CA GLN A 9 4.23 8.04 23.52
C GLN A 9 3.99 8.27 22.03
N ILE A 10 4.47 7.35 21.20
CA ILE A 10 4.28 7.36 19.75
C ILE A 10 3.37 6.21 19.38
N MET A 11 2.33 6.50 18.62
CA MET A 11 1.41 5.51 18.05
C MET A 11 1.57 5.51 16.54
N ALA A 12 1.86 4.35 15.97
CA ALA A 12 2.15 4.16 14.55
C ALA A 12 1.13 3.24 13.89
N THR A 13 0.62 3.67 12.73
CA THR A 13 -0.06 2.82 11.75
C THR A 13 0.88 2.50 10.60
N THR A 14 0.55 1.47 9.83
CA THR A 14 1.26 1.06 8.63
C THR A 14 0.31 0.35 7.69
N ASP A 15 0.58 0.44 6.39
CA ASP A 15 -0.10 -0.35 5.36
C ASP A 15 -1.64 -0.30 5.50
N VAL A 16 -2.19 0.90 5.73
CA VAL A 16 -3.64 1.12 5.86
C VAL A 16 -4.35 0.80 4.56
N HIS A 17 -3.71 1.08 3.41
CA HIS A 17 -4.21 0.74 2.08
C HIS A 17 -5.65 1.16 1.83
N SER A 18 -6.03 2.33 2.34
CA SER A 18 -7.41 2.84 2.22
C SER A 18 -8.47 1.88 2.76
N ALA A 19 -8.13 1.02 3.72
CA ALA A 19 -9.09 0.12 4.39
C ALA A 19 -9.93 0.91 5.41
N LEU A 20 -10.86 1.71 4.92
CA LEU A 20 -11.64 2.67 5.70
C LEU A 20 -13.04 2.17 6.09
N GLY A 21 -13.35 0.88 5.91
CA GLY A 21 -14.67 0.30 6.18
C GLY A 21 -15.12 0.37 7.65
N ALA A 22 -14.18 0.46 8.60
CA ALA A 22 -14.48 0.71 10.01
C ALA A 22 -14.18 2.18 10.38
N GLY A 23 -14.48 3.11 9.48
CA GLY A 23 -14.05 4.50 9.57
C GLY A 23 -14.40 5.23 10.84
N ASP A 24 -15.58 4.98 11.40
CA ASP A 24 -16.01 5.57 12.67
C ASP A 24 -15.08 5.16 13.82
N LEU A 25 -14.75 3.87 13.90
CA LEU A 25 -13.89 3.31 14.93
C LEU A 25 -12.45 3.83 14.77
N LEU A 26 -11.96 3.84 13.53
CA LEU A 26 -10.62 4.35 13.20
C LEU A 26 -10.49 5.84 13.56
N LEU A 27 -11.39 6.69 13.05
CA LEU A 27 -11.35 8.14 13.29
C LEU A 27 -11.51 8.48 14.76
N GLY A 28 -12.46 7.85 15.45
CA GLY A 28 -12.71 8.06 16.87
C GLY A 28 -11.51 7.69 17.72
N HIS A 29 -10.94 6.50 17.49
CA HIS A 29 -9.78 6.04 18.24
C HIS A 29 -8.52 6.89 18.00
N LEU A 30 -8.22 7.23 16.75
CA LEU A 30 -7.09 8.09 16.41
C LEU A 30 -7.26 9.49 17.03
N HIS A 31 -8.47 10.05 16.95
CA HIS A 31 -8.75 11.36 17.54
C HIS A 31 -8.53 11.39 19.05
N GLN A 32 -9.08 10.42 19.78
CA GLN A 32 -8.89 10.28 21.23
C GLN A 32 -7.42 10.05 21.59
N SER A 33 -6.77 9.13 20.88
CA SER A 33 -5.37 8.79 21.12
C SER A 33 -4.44 9.98 20.92
N ARG A 34 -4.80 10.93 20.07
CA ARG A 34 -3.99 12.10 19.78
C ARG A 34 -3.71 12.99 20.98
N ALA A 35 -4.52 12.91 22.03
CA ALA A 35 -4.31 13.72 23.24
C ALA A 35 -2.92 13.48 23.87
N ASP A 36 -2.50 12.23 23.95
CA ASP A 36 -1.26 11.81 24.62
C ASP A 36 -0.22 11.20 23.64
N ASN A 37 -0.59 10.97 22.38
CA ASN A 37 0.29 10.33 21.41
C ASN A 37 0.75 11.28 20.30
N LEU A 38 2.00 11.10 19.85
CA LEU A 38 2.42 11.49 18.53
C LEU A 38 1.89 10.43 17.55
N LEU A 39 0.98 10.81 16.67
CA LEU A 39 0.46 9.88 15.67
C LEU A 39 1.35 9.91 14.43
N VAL A 40 1.83 8.73 14.04
CA VAL A 40 2.73 8.56 12.89
C VAL A 40 2.24 7.45 11.97
N ASP A 41 2.62 7.51 10.69
CA ASP A 41 2.33 6.46 9.71
C ASP A 41 3.59 6.02 8.99
N CYS A 42 3.74 4.71 8.77
CA CYS A 42 4.92 4.08 8.18
C CYS A 42 4.79 3.82 6.68
N GLY A 43 3.85 4.49 6.02
CA GLY A 43 3.65 4.37 4.57
C GLY A 43 2.52 3.43 4.16
N ASP A 44 2.23 3.46 2.86
CA ASP A 44 1.13 2.71 2.24
C ASP A 44 -0.24 2.99 2.85
N PHE A 45 -0.50 4.27 3.15
CA PHE A 45 -1.80 4.71 3.60
C PHE A 45 -2.83 4.72 2.47
N PHE A 46 -2.39 5.05 1.26
CA PHE A 46 -3.18 5.14 0.04
C PHE A 46 -3.24 3.81 -0.72
N GLU A 47 -4.23 3.71 -1.63
CA GLU A 47 -4.39 2.59 -2.57
C GLU A 47 -4.66 1.24 -1.90
N GLY A 48 -5.35 0.35 -2.58
CA GLY A 48 -5.56 -1.03 -2.14
C GLY A 48 -7.01 -1.41 -1.91
N THR A 49 -7.93 -0.45 -1.74
CA THR A 49 -9.37 -0.73 -1.61
C THR A 49 -10.24 0.14 -2.50
N GLY A 50 -11.54 -0.17 -2.56
CA GLY A 50 -12.52 0.63 -3.27
C GLY A 50 -12.65 2.06 -2.77
N TYR A 51 -12.33 2.35 -1.52
CA TYR A 51 -12.34 3.72 -0.98
C TYR A 51 -11.41 4.64 -1.78
N TYR A 52 -10.18 4.19 -2.03
CA TYR A 52 -9.25 4.93 -2.86
C TYR A 52 -9.75 5.11 -4.29
N ARG A 53 -10.31 4.06 -4.86
CA ARG A 53 -10.80 4.06 -6.24
C ARG A 53 -11.93 5.08 -6.46
N LEU A 54 -12.86 5.18 -5.51
CA LEU A 54 -13.97 6.13 -5.57
C LEU A 54 -13.57 7.53 -5.09
N GLY A 55 -12.74 7.62 -4.06
CA GLY A 55 -12.33 8.87 -3.42
C GLY A 55 -11.05 9.50 -3.99
N GLN A 56 -10.27 8.77 -4.81
CA GLN A 56 -8.98 9.21 -5.37
C GLN A 56 -8.03 9.81 -4.31
N GLY A 57 -7.99 9.19 -3.14
CA GLY A 57 -7.13 9.61 -2.04
C GLY A 57 -7.63 10.84 -1.25
N ALA A 58 -8.83 11.35 -1.53
CA ALA A 58 -9.33 12.55 -0.83
C ALA A 58 -9.60 12.28 0.65
N LEU A 59 -10.20 11.13 0.99
CA LEU A 59 -10.47 10.73 2.38
C LEU A 59 -9.16 10.48 3.13
N GLU A 60 -8.25 9.73 2.56
CA GLU A 60 -6.94 9.40 3.12
C GLU A 60 -6.14 10.65 3.42
N ARG A 61 -6.13 11.59 2.48
CA ARG A 61 -5.45 12.87 2.61
C ARG A 61 -5.97 13.68 3.80
N GLU A 62 -7.29 13.74 3.98
CA GLU A 62 -7.90 14.46 5.09
C GLU A 62 -7.65 13.77 6.44
N ILE A 63 -7.67 12.44 6.48
CA ILE A 63 -7.29 11.66 7.69
C ILE A 63 -5.84 11.98 8.06
N LEU A 64 -4.92 11.87 7.12
CA LEU A 64 -3.50 12.14 7.36
C LEU A 64 -3.27 13.59 7.81
N LEU A 65 -3.92 14.56 7.18
CA LEU A 65 -3.78 15.97 7.53
C LEU A 65 -4.53 16.36 8.83
N GLY A 66 -5.62 15.68 9.15
CA GLY A 66 -6.40 15.95 10.36
C GLY A 66 -5.80 15.34 11.62
N LEU A 67 -5.24 14.13 11.50
CA LEU A 67 -4.90 13.31 12.65
C LEU A 67 -3.40 13.04 12.83
N TYR A 68 -2.64 12.82 11.77
CA TYR A 68 -1.24 12.41 11.86
C TYR A 68 -0.29 13.59 11.96
N ASP A 69 0.78 13.43 12.71
CA ASP A 69 1.79 14.46 12.97
C ASP A 69 3.01 14.30 12.04
N VAL A 70 3.43 13.04 11.80
CA VAL A 70 4.55 12.69 10.94
C VAL A 70 4.19 11.45 10.14
N ILE A 71 4.55 11.41 8.86
CA ILE A 71 4.32 10.26 7.99
C ILE A 71 5.61 9.89 7.24
N ALA A 72 5.85 8.60 7.02
CA ALA A 72 6.83 8.13 6.06
C ALA A 72 6.13 7.79 4.73
N PRO A 73 6.78 7.90 3.58
CA PRO A 73 6.19 7.44 2.33
C PRO A 73 6.28 5.92 2.21
N GLY A 74 5.27 5.33 1.57
CA GLY A 74 5.31 3.95 1.09
C GLY A 74 5.48 3.89 -0.42
N ASN A 75 5.35 2.70 -0.99
CA ASN A 75 5.39 2.51 -2.44
C ASN A 75 4.02 2.73 -3.11
N HIS A 76 2.93 2.61 -2.37
CA HIS A 76 1.59 2.95 -2.83
C HIS A 76 1.28 4.43 -2.60
N GLY A 77 0.56 5.04 -3.55
CA GLY A 77 0.19 6.44 -3.47
C GLY A 77 1.39 7.41 -3.52
N TRP A 78 2.51 6.99 -4.09
CA TRP A 78 3.75 7.78 -4.15
C TRP A 78 3.57 9.25 -4.54
N PRO A 79 2.75 9.62 -5.55
CA PRO A 79 2.53 11.02 -5.94
C PRO A 79 1.88 11.87 -4.84
N HIS A 80 1.04 11.30 -3.98
CA HIS A 80 0.35 12.05 -2.92
C HIS A 80 1.30 12.63 -1.88
N TYR A 81 2.41 11.95 -1.59
CA TYR A 81 3.41 12.44 -0.63
C TYR A 81 4.09 13.73 -1.08
N PHE A 82 4.01 14.09 -2.36
CA PHE A 82 4.52 15.36 -2.92
C PHE A 82 3.53 16.51 -2.85
N GLU A 83 2.27 16.27 -2.53
CA GLU A 83 1.29 17.33 -2.32
C GLU A 83 1.76 18.26 -1.20
N PRO A 84 1.69 19.59 -1.37
CA PRO A 84 2.37 20.54 -0.48
C PRO A 84 2.08 20.36 1.01
N MET A 85 0.85 20.01 1.38
CA MET A 85 0.47 19.82 2.79
C MET A 85 0.97 18.50 3.36
N LEU A 86 0.88 17.41 2.61
CA LEU A 86 1.41 16.09 3.01
C LEU A 86 2.92 16.10 3.04
N ARG A 87 3.58 16.69 2.05
CA ARG A 87 5.04 16.82 1.99
C ARG A 87 5.64 17.48 3.22
N ARG A 88 4.94 18.45 3.83
CA ARG A 88 5.38 19.10 5.07
C ARG A 88 5.39 18.16 6.28
N ARG A 89 4.61 17.09 6.25
CA ARG A 89 4.53 16.06 7.30
C ARG A 89 5.35 14.83 6.98
N THR A 90 5.72 14.67 5.70
CA THR A 90 6.49 13.50 5.24
C THR A 90 7.97 13.64 5.61
N VAL A 91 8.50 12.57 6.19
CA VAL A 91 9.93 12.41 6.47
C VAL A 91 10.46 11.18 5.72
N CYS A 92 11.60 11.34 5.02
CA CYS A 92 12.32 10.23 4.41
C CYS A 92 13.79 10.61 4.23
N ALA A 93 14.67 9.81 4.82
CA ALA A 93 16.10 10.10 4.84
C ALA A 93 16.82 9.70 3.56
N ASN A 94 16.31 8.67 2.86
CA ASN A 94 17.05 7.98 1.80
C ASN A 94 16.44 8.13 0.39
N THR A 95 15.58 9.12 0.16
CA THR A 95 15.05 9.40 -1.18
C THR A 95 15.54 10.74 -1.69
N VAL A 96 16.04 10.74 -2.93
CA VAL A 96 16.67 11.90 -3.54
C VAL A 96 16.22 12.09 -5.00
N ASP A 97 16.29 13.32 -5.46
CA ASP A 97 16.22 13.65 -6.87
C ASP A 97 17.40 12.99 -7.61
N ALA A 98 17.12 12.26 -8.67
CA ALA A 98 18.13 11.48 -9.39
C ALA A 98 19.13 12.35 -10.14
N ALA A 99 18.75 13.59 -10.52
CA ALA A 99 19.58 14.49 -11.30
C ALA A 99 20.61 15.24 -10.45
N ASN A 100 20.23 15.66 -9.23
CA ASN A 100 21.07 16.54 -8.42
C ASN A 100 21.36 16.02 -7.00
N GLY A 101 20.76 14.88 -6.60
CA GLY A 101 20.98 14.28 -5.29
C GLY A 101 20.31 15.00 -4.11
N SER A 102 19.49 16.04 -4.37
CA SER A 102 18.79 16.73 -3.28
C SER A 102 17.71 15.85 -2.66
N ALA A 103 17.50 15.97 -1.34
CA ALA A 103 16.47 15.22 -0.64
C ALA A 103 15.06 15.55 -1.16
N LEU A 104 14.25 14.54 -1.44
CA LEU A 104 12.86 14.71 -1.89
C LEU A 104 11.95 15.18 -0.76
N PHE A 105 12.21 14.74 0.46
CA PHE A 105 11.46 15.06 1.66
C PHE A 105 12.36 15.61 2.76
N ARG A 106 11.76 16.13 3.82
CA ARG A 106 12.49 16.42 5.05
C ARG A 106 13.12 15.11 5.57
N ARG A 107 14.40 15.13 5.94
CA ARG A 107 15.09 13.91 6.36
C ARG A 107 14.71 13.47 7.79
N LEU A 108 14.39 14.39 8.70
CA LEU A 108 13.96 14.11 10.07
C LEU A 108 13.09 15.25 10.61
N ARG A 109 12.41 14.96 11.71
CA ARG A 109 11.69 15.91 12.55
C ARG A 109 12.05 15.70 14.01
N ILE A 110 12.41 16.75 14.73
CA ILE A 110 12.65 16.68 16.18
C ILE A 110 11.36 17.05 16.88
N VAL A 111 10.91 16.20 17.79
CA VAL A 111 9.67 16.34 18.58
C VAL A 111 9.99 16.02 20.04
N GLU A 112 9.18 16.53 20.96
CA GLU A 112 9.29 16.17 22.37
C GLU A 112 8.33 15.01 22.68
N VAL A 113 8.86 13.92 23.25
CA VAL A 113 8.10 12.75 23.69
C VAL A 113 8.49 12.43 25.12
N ALA A 114 7.55 12.54 26.05
CA ALA A 114 7.79 12.36 27.49
C ALA A 114 9.00 13.16 28.03
N GLY A 115 9.15 14.41 27.56
CA GLY A 115 10.25 15.28 27.96
C GLY A 115 11.59 15.01 27.26
N ARG A 116 11.65 14.07 26.31
CA ARG A 116 12.86 13.75 25.53
C ARG A 116 12.77 14.36 24.14
N ARG A 117 13.82 14.98 23.68
CA ARG A 117 13.96 15.42 22.29
C ARG A 117 14.21 14.20 21.41
N THR A 118 13.21 13.83 20.63
CA THR A 118 13.21 12.62 19.83
C THR A 118 13.29 12.96 18.35
N ALA A 119 14.31 12.45 17.66
CA ALA A 119 14.37 12.50 16.21
C ALA A 119 13.43 11.43 15.63
N VAL A 120 12.47 11.85 14.83
CA VAL A 120 11.61 10.97 14.04
C VAL A 120 12.03 11.10 12.59
N THR A 121 12.52 10.02 11.99
CA THR A 121 12.94 9.93 10.60
C THR A 121 12.21 8.83 9.87
N GLY A 122 12.29 8.78 8.54
CA GLY A 122 11.72 7.72 7.72
C GLY A 122 12.73 7.14 6.75
N VAL A 123 12.51 5.90 6.33
CA VAL A 123 13.19 5.29 5.17
C VAL A 123 12.21 4.46 4.35
N ILE A 124 12.50 4.32 3.06
CA ILE A 124 11.86 3.34 2.18
C ILE A 124 12.91 2.32 1.76
N GLY A 125 12.58 1.02 1.85
CA GLY A 125 13.45 -0.05 1.39
C GLY A 125 13.71 0.02 -0.10
N LEU A 126 14.86 -0.47 -0.57
CA LEU A 126 15.18 -0.45 -2.00
C LEU A 126 14.18 -1.26 -2.81
N GLN A 127 13.76 -2.43 -2.31
CA GLN A 127 12.75 -3.26 -2.97
C GLN A 127 11.38 -2.56 -3.00
N ALA A 128 10.97 -1.94 -1.88
CA ALA A 128 9.73 -1.17 -1.83
C ALA A 128 9.75 0.00 -2.82
N PHE A 129 10.86 0.73 -2.88
CA PHE A 129 11.02 1.81 -3.86
C PHE A 129 10.96 1.30 -5.30
N ASP A 130 11.57 0.17 -5.59
CA ASP A 130 11.58 -0.40 -6.94
C ASP A 130 10.20 -0.94 -7.38
N SER A 131 9.30 -1.23 -6.44
CA SER A 131 7.93 -1.61 -6.73
C SER A 131 7.01 -0.41 -7.07
N ILE A 132 7.43 0.83 -6.83
CA ILE A 132 6.71 2.02 -7.30
C ILE A 132 6.66 2.01 -8.84
N PRO A 133 5.48 2.23 -9.46
CA PRO A 133 5.37 2.30 -10.91
C PRO A 133 6.39 3.28 -11.51
N VAL A 134 7.10 2.88 -12.56
CA VAL A 134 8.21 3.64 -13.17
C VAL A 134 7.81 5.07 -13.50
N GLY A 135 6.59 5.27 -14.02
CA GLY A 135 6.07 6.60 -14.33
C GLY A 135 5.91 7.51 -13.11
N GLN A 136 5.62 6.96 -11.93
CA GLN A 136 5.45 7.72 -10.70
C GLN A 136 6.78 8.06 -10.01
N ARG A 137 7.79 7.20 -10.15
CA ARG A 137 9.14 7.42 -9.56
C ARG A 137 10.16 8.01 -10.53
N SER A 138 9.74 8.41 -11.72
CA SER A 138 10.63 9.01 -12.71
C SER A 138 11.35 10.24 -12.14
N GLY A 139 12.68 10.29 -12.29
CA GLY A 139 13.52 11.34 -11.71
C GLY A 139 13.79 11.20 -10.20
N HIS A 140 13.33 10.15 -9.55
CA HIS A 140 13.57 9.87 -8.14
C HIS A 140 14.45 8.64 -7.95
N ARG A 141 15.19 8.59 -6.85
CA ARG A 141 16.06 7.45 -6.50
C ARG A 141 16.06 7.22 -4.99
N ALA A 142 16.01 5.96 -4.56
CA ALA A 142 16.36 5.60 -3.19
C ALA A 142 17.86 5.36 -3.06
N THR A 143 18.45 5.76 -1.93
CA THR A 143 19.83 5.50 -1.54
C THR A 143 19.86 4.45 -0.44
N ASP A 144 21.06 3.98 -0.10
CA ASP A 144 21.26 3.04 1.01
C ASP A 144 20.69 3.61 2.33
N PRO A 145 19.71 2.94 2.96
CA PRO A 145 19.06 3.44 4.17
C PRO A 145 20.02 3.49 5.37
N VAL A 146 20.97 2.53 5.49
CA VAL A 146 21.96 2.51 6.58
C VAL A 146 22.88 3.72 6.50
N GLN A 147 23.38 4.01 5.30
CA GLN A 147 24.24 5.19 5.09
C GLN A 147 23.47 6.47 5.41
N ALA A 148 22.24 6.61 4.89
CA ALA A 148 21.43 7.80 5.12
C ALA A 148 21.10 8.03 6.60
N LEU A 149 20.81 6.97 7.36
CA LEU A 149 20.55 7.03 8.80
C LEU A 149 21.82 7.42 9.58
N ARG A 150 22.97 6.84 9.25
CA ARG A 150 24.26 7.18 9.88
C ARG A 150 24.66 8.62 9.64
N GLU A 151 24.46 9.15 8.45
CA GLU A 151 24.69 10.57 8.14
C GLU A 151 23.82 11.48 9.00
N LEU A 152 22.53 11.14 9.16
CA LEU A 152 21.62 11.90 10.05
C LEU A 152 22.08 11.84 11.50
N MET A 153 22.45 10.67 11.99
CA MET A 153 22.92 10.49 13.35
C MET A 153 24.17 11.36 13.60
N LEU A 154 25.15 11.32 12.71
CA LEU A 154 26.36 12.14 12.84
C LEU A 154 26.07 13.63 12.83
N ALA A 155 25.09 14.08 12.04
CA ALA A 155 24.73 15.49 11.95
C ALA A 155 23.94 16.01 13.18
N HIS A 156 23.11 15.16 13.81
CA HIS A 156 22.10 15.60 14.77
C HIS A 156 22.15 14.93 16.15
N HIS A 157 23.10 14.00 16.42
CA HIS A 157 23.15 13.28 17.70
C HIS A 157 23.23 14.19 18.94
N HIS A 158 23.83 15.37 18.80
CA HIS A 158 23.94 16.35 19.89
C HIS A 158 22.65 17.16 20.13
N GLU A 159 21.67 17.06 19.24
CA GLU A 159 20.39 17.77 19.33
C GLU A 159 19.28 16.94 19.94
N VAL A 160 19.45 15.60 20.05
CA VAL A 160 18.39 14.67 20.40
C VAL A 160 18.81 13.65 21.45
N ASP A 161 17.83 13.20 22.22
CA ASP A 161 18.00 12.20 23.28
C ASP A 161 17.58 10.79 22.80
N SER A 162 16.83 10.69 21.71
CA SER A 162 16.27 9.43 21.19
C SER A 162 16.10 9.45 19.68
N TRP A 163 16.11 8.25 19.05
CA TRP A 163 15.96 8.06 17.62
C TRP A 163 14.83 7.08 17.31
N VAL A 164 13.85 7.51 16.54
CA VAL A 164 12.72 6.72 16.09
C VAL A 164 12.68 6.70 14.57
N LEU A 165 12.60 5.49 14.01
CA LEU A 165 12.51 5.24 12.58
C LEU A 165 11.11 4.80 12.19
N LEU A 166 10.53 5.44 11.18
CA LEU A 166 9.35 5.01 10.45
C LEU A 166 9.84 4.32 9.19
N SER A 167 9.79 3.00 9.16
CA SER A 167 10.38 2.23 8.06
C SER A 167 9.32 1.64 7.15
N HIS A 168 9.53 1.81 5.85
CA HIS A 168 8.77 1.10 4.82
C HIS A 168 9.68 0.16 4.04
N SER A 169 10.35 -0.78 4.77
CA SER A 169 11.35 -1.70 4.21
C SER A 169 10.98 -3.16 4.35
N GLY A 170 10.10 -3.49 5.31
CA GLY A 170 9.74 -4.84 5.69
C GLY A 170 10.41 -5.30 6.98
N PHE A 171 9.69 -6.09 7.79
CA PHE A 171 10.07 -6.44 9.17
C PHE A 171 11.46 -7.10 9.26
N GLU A 172 11.78 -8.02 8.36
CA GLU A 172 13.09 -8.69 8.34
C GLU A 172 14.24 -7.73 7.97
N GLU A 173 13.99 -6.79 7.06
CA GLU A 173 14.97 -5.76 6.72
C GLU A 173 15.15 -4.80 7.89
N ASP A 174 14.11 -4.51 8.63
CA ASP A 174 14.16 -3.64 9.80
C ASP A 174 14.93 -4.24 10.97
N LEU A 175 14.95 -5.58 11.12
CA LEU A 175 15.87 -6.25 12.04
C LEU A 175 17.34 -6.02 11.65
N ARG A 176 17.66 -6.09 10.36
CA ARG A 176 19.02 -5.79 9.84
C ARG A 176 19.37 -4.31 10.01
N LEU A 177 18.41 -3.41 9.80
CA LEU A 177 18.61 -1.97 10.06
C LEU A 177 18.90 -1.71 11.54
N ALA A 178 18.22 -2.40 12.46
CA ALA A 178 18.50 -2.31 13.89
C ALA A 178 19.92 -2.76 14.25
N GLU A 179 20.41 -3.85 13.64
CA GLU A 179 21.80 -4.30 13.81
C GLU A 179 22.81 -3.29 13.26
N ALA A 180 22.54 -2.75 12.06
CA ALA A 180 23.43 -1.82 11.38
C ALA A 180 23.44 -0.41 11.99
N CYS A 181 22.36 -0.02 12.68
CA CYS A 181 22.14 1.30 13.25
C CYS A 181 21.76 1.22 14.74
N PRO A 182 22.65 0.76 15.64
CA PRO A 182 22.35 0.51 17.05
C PRO A 182 22.05 1.76 17.88
N PHE A 183 22.11 2.94 17.28
CA PHE A 183 21.67 4.20 17.89
C PHE A 183 20.15 4.42 17.81
N LEU A 184 19.44 3.62 17.01
CA LEU A 184 17.99 3.66 16.94
C LEU A 184 17.40 3.05 18.21
N ASP A 185 16.41 3.73 18.81
CA ASP A 185 15.68 3.24 19.96
C ASP A 185 14.46 2.41 19.53
N VAL A 186 13.74 2.89 18.51
CA VAL A 186 12.51 2.26 18.01
C VAL A 186 12.49 2.27 16.48
N ILE A 187 12.08 1.16 15.90
CA ILE A 187 11.71 1.05 14.48
C ILE A 187 10.24 0.64 14.43
N PHE A 188 9.42 1.46 13.80
CA PHE A 188 8.08 1.09 13.38
C PHE A 188 8.16 0.62 11.92
N ALA A 189 7.85 -0.67 11.70
CA ALA A 189 7.99 -1.36 10.44
C ALA A 189 6.71 -1.30 9.58
N GLY A 190 6.87 -1.27 8.26
CA GLY A 190 5.80 -1.36 7.26
C GLY A 190 6.21 -2.20 6.04
N HIS A 191 5.45 -2.13 4.97
CA HIS A 191 5.64 -2.75 3.67
C HIS A 191 5.36 -4.26 3.60
N CYS A 192 5.87 -5.08 4.48
CA CYS A 192 5.60 -6.52 4.43
C CYS A 192 4.25 -6.83 5.10
N HIS A 193 3.40 -7.56 4.43
CA HIS A 193 2.15 -8.08 4.99
C HIS A 193 2.41 -9.39 5.78
N SER A 194 3.54 -9.43 6.48
CA SER A 194 3.96 -10.52 7.33
C SER A 194 3.11 -10.57 8.62
N PRO A 195 2.78 -11.74 9.15
CA PRO A 195 2.08 -11.87 10.43
C PRO A 195 2.92 -11.43 11.62
N HIS A 196 4.22 -11.21 11.44
CA HIS A 196 5.12 -10.74 12.51
C HIS A 196 4.83 -9.29 12.85
N THR A 197 4.44 -9.02 14.08
CA THR A 197 4.15 -7.67 14.57
C THR A 197 5.13 -7.20 15.65
N GLY A 198 5.96 -8.09 16.19
CA GLY A 198 6.86 -7.79 17.31
C GLY A 198 6.11 -7.76 18.66
N PRO A 199 6.71 -7.15 19.70
CA PRO A 199 8.02 -6.50 19.71
C PRO A 199 9.18 -7.47 19.53
N ALA A 200 10.11 -7.17 18.62
CA ALA A 200 11.40 -7.82 18.53
C ALA A 200 12.49 -6.88 19.07
N ARG A 201 13.55 -7.42 19.68
CA ARG A 201 14.67 -6.64 20.18
C ARG A 201 15.96 -7.03 19.48
N VAL A 202 16.67 -6.01 19.02
CA VAL A 202 18.00 -6.13 18.45
C VAL A 202 18.90 -5.15 19.22
N GLY A 203 19.73 -5.66 20.11
CA GLY A 203 20.44 -4.82 21.09
C GLY A 203 19.45 -4.00 21.94
N ASN A 204 19.57 -2.68 21.90
CA ASN A 204 18.67 -1.76 22.59
C ASN A 204 17.47 -1.32 21.74
N THR A 205 17.47 -1.60 20.46
CA THR A 205 16.41 -1.21 19.49
C THR A 205 15.21 -2.12 19.63
N ILE A 206 14.00 -1.55 19.64
CA ILE A 206 12.74 -2.29 19.55
C ILE A 206 12.21 -2.14 18.12
N VAL A 207 11.84 -3.27 17.51
CA VAL A 207 11.17 -3.33 16.21
C VAL A 207 9.71 -3.74 16.42
N LEU A 208 8.78 -2.92 15.92
CA LEU A 208 7.34 -3.07 16.07
C LEU A 208 6.65 -2.87 14.73
N LYS A 209 5.60 -3.62 14.45
CA LYS A 209 4.74 -3.42 13.28
C LYS A 209 3.29 -3.40 13.73
N GLY A 210 2.51 -2.39 13.33
CA GLY A 210 1.06 -2.42 13.40
C GLY A 210 0.49 -3.53 12.51
N ARG A 211 -0.75 -3.93 12.74
CA ARG A 211 -1.45 -4.78 11.77
C ARG A 211 -1.97 -3.91 10.65
N GLU A 212 -1.70 -4.32 9.43
CA GLU A 212 -2.14 -3.66 8.20
C GLU A 212 -3.66 -3.56 8.06
N LEU A 213 -4.12 -2.87 7.02
CA LEU A 213 -5.53 -2.72 6.64
C LEU A 213 -6.39 -2.11 7.76
N ALA A 214 -5.83 -1.18 8.52
CA ALA A 214 -6.49 -0.53 9.64
C ALA A 214 -6.99 -1.50 10.73
N VAL A 215 -6.40 -2.69 10.84
CA VAL A 215 -6.76 -3.69 11.87
C VAL A 215 -6.12 -3.36 13.22
N GLY A 216 -4.92 -2.78 13.22
CA GLY A 216 -4.23 -2.47 14.47
C GLY A 216 -3.12 -1.46 14.32
N TYR A 217 -2.44 -1.20 15.41
CA TYR A 217 -1.39 -0.18 15.51
C TYR A 217 -0.26 -0.65 16.45
N ALA A 218 0.87 0.02 16.38
CA ALA A 218 1.98 -0.16 17.32
C ALA A 218 2.11 1.08 18.22
N ILE A 219 2.52 0.87 19.47
CA ILE A 219 2.83 1.97 20.42
C ILE A 219 4.21 1.75 21.00
N ALA A 220 4.97 2.83 21.13
CA ALA A 220 6.21 2.87 21.88
C ALA A 220 6.31 4.11 22.75
N ALA A 221 6.91 3.95 23.94
CA ALA A 221 7.13 5.02 24.89
C ALA A 221 8.51 4.89 25.56
N PRO A 222 9.13 6.00 25.98
CA PRO A 222 10.28 5.94 26.85
C PRO A 222 9.95 5.26 28.17
N GLY A 223 10.75 4.24 28.55
CA GLY A 223 10.64 3.53 29.82
C GLY A 223 11.77 3.89 30.77
N PRO A 224 11.82 3.27 31.97
CA PRO A 224 12.91 3.45 32.93
C PRO A 224 14.27 3.02 32.39
N VAL A 225 14.29 1.99 31.53
CA VAL A 225 15.49 1.49 30.87
C VAL A 225 15.16 1.35 29.36
N GLY A 226 15.52 2.39 28.58
CA GLY A 226 15.27 2.41 27.14
C GLY A 226 13.78 2.56 26.80
N TRP A 227 13.42 2.18 25.58
CA TRP A 227 12.05 2.24 25.09
C TRP A 227 11.32 0.92 25.32
N VAL A 228 10.02 1.02 25.56
CA VAL A 228 9.10 -0.11 25.65
C VAL A 228 8.01 0.05 24.59
N GLY A 229 7.53 -1.06 24.05
CA GLY A 229 6.51 -1.00 23.03
C GLY A 229 5.63 -2.25 22.98
N ARG A 230 4.48 -2.10 22.34
CA ARG A 230 3.50 -3.17 22.12
C ARG A 230 2.71 -2.91 20.84
N THR A 231 2.04 -3.93 20.35
CA THR A 231 1.02 -3.83 19.31
C THR A 231 -0.37 -3.98 19.92
N ALA A 232 -1.37 -3.39 19.29
CA ALA A 232 -2.77 -3.47 19.70
C ALA A 232 -3.68 -3.47 18.47
N LEU A 233 -4.92 -3.91 18.66
CA LEU A 233 -5.97 -3.82 17.66
C LEU A 233 -6.73 -2.50 17.83
N PHE A 234 -7.31 -1.97 16.74
CA PHE A 234 -8.33 -0.95 16.84
C PHE A 234 -9.57 -1.52 17.54
N PRO A 235 -10.35 -0.70 18.24
CA PRO A 235 -11.62 -1.14 18.83
C PRO A 235 -12.54 -1.73 17.75
N ASP A 236 -13.28 -2.77 18.12
CA ASP A 236 -14.24 -3.46 17.26
C ASP A 236 -15.71 -3.07 17.56
N SER A 237 -15.92 -2.22 18.56
CA SER A 237 -17.26 -1.76 18.95
C SER A 237 -17.31 -0.25 19.21
N ALA A 238 -18.44 0.37 18.85
CA ALA A 238 -18.69 1.78 19.06
C ALA A 238 -18.77 2.20 20.55
N GLU A 239 -19.01 1.26 21.47
CA GLU A 239 -19.02 1.51 22.90
C GLU A 239 -17.66 1.97 23.46
N ALA A 240 -16.57 1.68 22.74
CA ALA A 240 -15.22 2.11 23.08
C ALA A 240 -14.90 3.54 22.62
N LEU A 241 -15.81 4.24 21.95
CA LEU A 241 -15.58 5.55 21.36
C LEU A 241 -16.17 6.67 22.18
N ALA A 242 -15.49 7.84 22.23
CA ALA A 242 -16.10 9.07 22.72
C ALA A 242 -17.20 9.53 21.74
N PRO A 243 -18.34 10.00 22.26
CA PRO A 243 -19.50 10.31 21.43
C PRO A 243 -19.30 11.53 20.52
N ASP A 244 -18.35 12.41 20.78
CA ASP A 244 -18.23 13.70 20.10
C ASP A 244 -16.96 13.80 19.25
N LEU A 245 -17.09 13.52 17.95
CA LEU A 245 -16.08 13.90 16.96
C LEU A 245 -16.17 15.41 16.66
N PRO A 246 -15.05 16.12 16.49
CA PRO A 246 -15.04 17.46 15.92
C PRO A 246 -15.80 17.52 14.57
N LEU A 247 -16.39 18.66 14.25
CA LEU A 247 -17.23 18.84 13.07
C LEU A 247 -16.53 18.38 11.78
N GLU A 248 -15.24 18.68 11.65
CA GLU A 248 -14.45 18.28 10.48
C GLU A 248 -14.35 16.74 10.35
N LEU A 249 -14.14 16.04 11.46
CA LEU A 249 -14.07 14.56 11.46
C LEU A 249 -15.46 13.94 11.32
N ALA A 250 -16.50 14.55 11.84
CA ALA A 250 -17.88 14.12 11.60
C ALA A 250 -18.25 14.23 10.11
N SER A 251 -17.90 15.34 9.45
CA SER A 251 -18.10 15.49 8.01
C SER A 251 -17.30 14.47 7.19
N LEU A 252 -16.07 14.16 7.61
CA LEU A 252 -15.26 13.13 6.97
C LEU A 252 -15.89 11.75 7.11
N ARG A 253 -16.38 11.40 8.30
CA ARG A 253 -17.14 10.18 8.57
C ARG A 253 -18.36 10.03 7.65
N ASP A 254 -19.17 11.10 7.49
CA ASP A 254 -20.37 11.08 6.65
C ASP A 254 -20.03 10.83 5.18
N ARG A 255 -18.90 11.35 4.70
CA ARG A 255 -18.39 11.06 3.35
C ARG A 255 -17.87 9.64 3.22
N MET A 256 -17.21 9.09 4.25
CA MET A 256 -16.81 7.67 4.27
C MET A 256 -18.04 6.77 4.17
N ALA A 257 -19.10 7.04 4.92
CA ALA A 257 -20.36 6.31 4.84
C ALA A 257 -20.99 6.41 3.43
N THR A 258 -20.89 7.56 2.76
CA THR A 258 -21.34 7.72 1.37
C THR A 258 -20.58 6.81 0.42
N VAL A 259 -19.26 6.74 0.54
CA VAL A 259 -18.41 5.84 -0.27
C VAL A 259 -18.72 4.38 0.05
N GLU A 260 -18.93 4.03 1.32
CA GLU A 260 -19.34 2.68 1.73
C GLU A 260 -20.65 2.24 1.08
N ALA A 261 -21.65 3.13 1.04
CA ALA A 261 -22.90 2.86 0.34
C ALA A 261 -22.68 2.61 -1.16
N GLN A 262 -21.81 3.37 -1.82
CA GLN A 262 -21.44 3.14 -3.23
C GLN A 262 -20.72 1.80 -3.42
N LEU A 263 -19.84 1.41 -2.49
CA LEU A 263 -19.16 0.12 -2.52
C LEU A 263 -20.12 -1.05 -2.33
N ALA A 264 -21.21 -0.86 -1.58
CA ALA A 264 -22.24 -1.86 -1.38
C ALA A 264 -23.24 -1.99 -2.56
N GLU A 265 -23.13 -1.13 -3.59
CA GLU A 265 -24.04 -1.21 -4.76
C GLU A 265 -23.91 -2.55 -5.48
N PRO A 266 -25.03 -3.27 -5.72
CA PRO A 266 -25.02 -4.55 -6.38
C PRO A 266 -24.72 -4.42 -7.88
N LEU A 267 -23.81 -5.25 -8.40
CA LEU A 267 -23.43 -5.30 -9.81
C LEU A 267 -24.06 -6.48 -10.58
N GLY A 268 -24.58 -7.48 -9.86
CA GLY A 268 -25.20 -8.66 -10.43
C GLY A 268 -25.10 -9.88 -9.53
N ARG A 269 -25.83 -10.94 -9.87
CA ARG A 269 -25.73 -12.21 -9.15
C ARG A 269 -24.47 -12.95 -9.57
N ILE A 270 -23.75 -13.50 -8.61
CA ILE A 270 -22.51 -14.25 -8.89
C ILE A 270 -22.87 -15.61 -9.49
N ALA A 271 -22.21 -15.98 -10.58
CA ALA A 271 -22.32 -17.26 -11.25
C ALA A 271 -21.96 -18.42 -10.32
N LYS A 272 -22.63 -19.57 -10.47
CA LYS A 272 -22.50 -20.73 -9.58
C LYS A 272 -21.08 -21.18 -9.28
N PRO A 273 -20.13 -21.23 -10.25
CA PRO A 273 -18.77 -21.68 -9.98
C PRO A 273 -18.01 -20.83 -8.94
N TYR A 274 -18.40 -19.54 -8.80
CA TYR A 274 -17.72 -18.59 -7.92
C TYR A 274 -18.50 -18.24 -6.65
N ARG A 275 -19.78 -18.59 -6.60
CA ARG A 275 -20.72 -18.18 -5.53
C ARG A 275 -20.38 -18.86 -4.19
N ASN A 276 -20.32 -18.07 -3.12
CA ASN A 276 -20.02 -18.52 -1.75
C ASN A 276 -18.69 -19.28 -1.61
N HIS A 277 -17.70 -18.94 -2.45
CA HIS A 277 -16.37 -19.54 -2.41
C HIS A 277 -15.29 -18.48 -2.24
N GLN A 278 -14.17 -18.90 -1.68
CA GLN A 278 -12.93 -18.15 -1.76
C GLN A 278 -12.48 -18.11 -3.22
N LEU A 279 -12.24 -16.92 -3.76
CA LEU A 279 -11.88 -16.72 -5.15
C LEU A 279 -10.53 -17.38 -5.46
N ASP A 280 -10.53 -18.31 -6.39
CA ASP A 280 -9.30 -18.83 -7.01
C ASP A 280 -8.89 -17.88 -8.15
N ARG A 281 -7.78 -17.17 -7.93
CA ARG A 281 -7.27 -16.17 -8.87
C ARG A 281 -6.92 -16.76 -10.24
N ARG A 282 -6.30 -17.96 -10.23
CA ARG A 282 -5.88 -18.62 -11.46
C ARG A 282 -7.09 -19.07 -12.28
N ALA A 283 -8.05 -19.72 -11.64
CA ALA A 283 -9.28 -20.16 -12.29
C ALA A 283 -10.06 -18.98 -12.88
N LEU A 284 -10.25 -17.90 -12.11
CA LEU A 284 -10.92 -16.69 -12.60
C LEU A 284 -10.19 -16.10 -13.81
N LEU A 285 -8.87 -15.91 -13.72
CA LEU A 285 -8.10 -15.31 -14.81
C LEU A 285 -8.06 -16.19 -16.05
N GLN A 286 -8.12 -17.53 -15.90
CA GLN A 286 -8.21 -18.45 -17.03
C GLN A 286 -9.55 -18.25 -17.77
N ASP A 287 -10.66 -18.21 -17.05
CA ASP A 287 -11.98 -17.95 -17.64
C ASP A 287 -12.04 -16.56 -18.30
N VAL A 288 -11.47 -15.54 -17.66
CA VAL A 288 -11.34 -14.19 -18.26
C VAL A 288 -10.50 -14.22 -19.53
N ALA A 289 -9.34 -14.85 -19.51
CA ALA A 289 -8.43 -14.92 -20.66
C ALA A 289 -9.07 -15.65 -21.85
N ASP A 290 -9.76 -16.77 -21.59
CA ASP A 290 -10.43 -17.56 -22.63
C ASP A 290 -11.61 -16.80 -23.26
N ARG A 291 -12.41 -16.11 -22.44
CA ARG A 291 -13.51 -15.23 -22.91
C ARG A 291 -12.97 -14.05 -23.72
N LEU A 292 -11.92 -13.38 -23.25
CA LEU A 292 -11.28 -12.26 -23.96
C LEU A 292 -10.71 -12.72 -25.30
N ARG A 293 -10.02 -13.86 -25.33
CA ARG A 293 -9.44 -14.41 -26.55
C ARG A 293 -10.52 -14.69 -27.58
N SER A 294 -11.56 -15.41 -27.17
CA SER A 294 -12.67 -15.81 -28.06
C SER A 294 -13.50 -14.61 -28.49
N GLY A 295 -13.91 -13.73 -27.53
CA GLY A 295 -14.81 -12.62 -27.78
C GLY A 295 -14.19 -11.49 -28.60
N LEU A 296 -12.87 -11.27 -28.46
CA LEU A 296 -12.15 -10.22 -29.20
C LEU A 296 -11.36 -10.78 -30.40
N GLY A 297 -11.43 -12.08 -30.67
CA GLY A 297 -10.73 -12.72 -31.77
C GLY A 297 -9.22 -12.56 -31.69
N ARG A 298 -8.64 -12.60 -30.47
CA ARG A 298 -7.21 -12.39 -30.26
C ARG A 298 -6.43 -13.70 -30.39
N GLU A 299 -5.20 -13.60 -30.90
CA GLU A 299 -4.33 -14.76 -31.08
C GLU A 299 -3.89 -15.32 -29.72
N ALA A 300 -3.52 -14.45 -28.78
CA ALA A 300 -3.17 -14.82 -27.42
C ALA A 300 -3.52 -13.72 -26.39
N VAL A 301 -3.83 -14.17 -25.18
CA VAL A 301 -4.01 -13.34 -23.96
C VAL A 301 -3.00 -13.78 -22.92
N VAL A 302 -2.35 -12.83 -22.27
CA VAL A 302 -1.38 -13.08 -21.18
C VAL A 302 -1.73 -12.18 -19.99
N LEU A 303 -2.00 -12.78 -18.85
CA LEU A 303 -2.30 -12.08 -17.59
C LEU A 303 -1.40 -12.63 -16.48
N ASN A 304 -1.00 -11.80 -15.54
CA ASN A 304 -0.28 -12.24 -14.35
C ASN A 304 -1.26 -12.44 -13.17
N GLU A 305 -1.06 -13.51 -12.39
CA GLU A 305 -1.96 -13.84 -11.27
C GLU A 305 -2.00 -12.75 -10.19
N THR A 306 -0.93 -11.96 -10.06
CA THR A 306 -0.84 -10.87 -9.10
C THR A 306 -1.67 -9.65 -9.49
N THR A 307 -2.25 -9.61 -10.70
CA THR A 307 -3.14 -8.53 -11.14
C THR A 307 -4.50 -8.56 -10.45
N VAL A 308 -4.85 -9.67 -9.82
CA VAL A 308 -6.08 -9.81 -9.01
C VAL A 308 -5.76 -10.30 -7.62
N ARG A 309 -6.63 -9.93 -6.68
CA ARG A 309 -6.56 -10.37 -5.28
C ARG A 309 -7.64 -11.41 -5.01
N THR A 310 -7.38 -12.27 -4.02
CA THR A 310 -8.39 -13.23 -3.56
C THR A 310 -9.33 -12.57 -2.57
N THR A 311 -10.60 -12.93 -2.61
CA THR A 311 -11.63 -12.50 -1.67
C THR A 311 -12.66 -13.62 -1.50
N LEU A 312 -13.42 -13.60 -0.40
CA LEU A 312 -14.58 -14.48 -0.23
C LEU A 312 -15.77 -13.83 -0.93
N LEU A 313 -16.30 -14.50 -1.94
CA LEU A 313 -17.49 -14.05 -2.67
C LEU A 313 -18.77 -14.55 -2.01
N GLY A 314 -19.80 -13.69 -1.99
CA GLY A 314 -21.13 -14.03 -1.56
C GLY A 314 -22.03 -14.52 -2.71
N GLU A 315 -23.32 -14.16 -2.67
CA GLU A 315 -24.29 -14.44 -3.73
C GLU A 315 -24.39 -13.32 -4.78
N VAL A 316 -24.13 -12.10 -4.35
CA VAL A 316 -24.23 -10.88 -5.17
C VAL A 316 -22.87 -10.22 -5.23
N LEU A 317 -22.43 -9.91 -6.43
CA LEU A 317 -21.20 -9.12 -6.64
C LEU A 317 -21.53 -7.66 -6.37
N THR A 318 -20.77 -7.03 -5.50
CA THR A 318 -20.86 -5.58 -5.25
C THR A 318 -19.76 -4.81 -5.95
N THR A 319 -19.93 -3.50 -6.03
CA THR A 319 -18.84 -2.59 -6.48
C THR A 319 -17.58 -2.79 -5.63
N GLY A 320 -17.74 -2.92 -4.31
CA GLY A 320 -16.62 -3.15 -3.37
C GLY A 320 -15.90 -4.46 -3.64
N ASP A 321 -16.62 -5.55 -3.87
CA ASP A 321 -16.03 -6.85 -4.21
C ASP A 321 -15.20 -6.76 -5.50
N LEU A 322 -15.76 -6.14 -6.54
CA LEU A 322 -15.06 -5.99 -7.81
C LEU A 322 -13.77 -5.18 -7.66
N LEU A 323 -13.81 -4.07 -6.91
CA LEU A 323 -12.64 -3.23 -6.65
C LEU A 323 -11.63 -3.89 -5.69
N ALA A 324 -12.08 -4.80 -4.82
CA ALA A 324 -11.19 -5.61 -4.01
C ALA A 324 -10.48 -6.70 -4.83
N ILE A 325 -11.16 -7.27 -5.82
CA ILE A 325 -10.58 -8.25 -6.74
C ILE A 325 -9.56 -7.59 -7.68
N GLU A 326 -9.92 -6.46 -8.30
CA GLU A 326 -9.07 -5.72 -9.24
C GLU A 326 -8.88 -4.26 -8.75
N PRO A 327 -7.96 -4.00 -7.82
CA PRO A 327 -7.77 -2.68 -7.23
C PRO A 327 -6.95 -1.73 -8.10
N PHE A 328 -6.29 -2.22 -9.15
CA PHE A 328 -5.29 -1.47 -9.93
C PHE A 328 -5.86 -0.67 -11.09
N ALA A 329 -7.13 -0.91 -11.49
CA ALA A 329 -7.76 -0.33 -12.68
C ALA A 329 -7.01 -0.61 -13.98
N ASN A 330 -6.45 -1.79 -14.08
CA ASN A 330 -5.74 -2.17 -15.29
C ASN A 330 -6.62 -2.05 -16.53
N THR A 331 -6.09 -1.42 -17.57
CA THR A 331 -6.71 -1.40 -18.88
C THR A 331 -6.14 -2.53 -19.73
N LEU A 332 -7.00 -3.13 -20.55
CA LEU A 332 -6.56 -4.15 -21.50
C LEU A 332 -6.02 -3.46 -22.75
N VAL A 333 -4.84 -3.88 -23.15
CA VAL A 333 -4.12 -3.34 -24.30
C VAL A 333 -3.49 -4.46 -25.12
N GLU A 334 -3.32 -4.20 -26.40
CA GLU A 334 -2.46 -5.02 -27.22
C GLU A 334 -1.01 -4.57 -27.02
N ALA A 335 -0.12 -5.51 -26.70
CA ALA A 335 1.28 -5.22 -26.44
C ALA A 335 2.17 -5.97 -27.44
N ARG A 336 3.26 -5.32 -27.84
CA ARG A 336 4.22 -5.90 -28.77
C ARG A 336 5.08 -6.94 -28.10
N VAL A 337 5.23 -8.09 -28.73
CA VAL A 337 6.21 -9.11 -28.35
C VAL A 337 7.57 -8.78 -28.98
N ALA A 338 8.59 -8.69 -28.15
CA ALA A 338 9.96 -8.42 -28.63
C ALA A 338 10.42 -9.48 -29.64
N PRO A 339 11.15 -9.09 -30.69
CA PRO A 339 11.58 -10.03 -31.75
C PRO A 339 12.29 -11.30 -31.22
N ALA A 340 13.06 -11.15 -30.15
CA ALA A 340 13.77 -12.28 -29.53
C ALA A 340 12.84 -13.37 -28.95
N HIS A 341 11.60 -13.01 -28.57
CA HIS A 341 10.65 -13.92 -27.94
C HIS A 341 9.57 -14.45 -28.90
N ARG A 342 9.46 -13.92 -30.12
CA ARG A 342 8.37 -14.28 -31.04
C ARG A 342 8.31 -15.77 -31.39
N HIS A 343 9.47 -16.39 -31.54
CA HIS A 343 9.59 -17.80 -31.89
C HIS A 343 9.96 -18.70 -30.70
N ALA A 344 9.97 -18.16 -29.51
CA ALA A 344 10.33 -18.84 -28.27
C ALA A 344 9.28 -18.53 -27.16
N PRO A 345 8.05 -19.07 -27.29
CA PRO A 345 6.96 -18.76 -26.35
C PRO A 345 7.29 -19.16 -24.91
N GLU A 346 8.04 -20.23 -24.68
CA GLU A 346 8.51 -20.64 -23.36
C GLU A 346 9.48 -19.62 -22.75
N ALA A 347 10.38 -19.08 -23.57
CA ALA A 347 11.30 -18.04 -23.11
C ALA A 347 10.54 -16.73 -22.78
N LEU A 348 9.49 -16.40 -23.53
CA LEU A 348 8.59 -15.28 -23.20
C LEU A 348 7.89 -15.52 -21.85
N ALA A 349 7.31 -16.70 -21.67
CA ALA A 349 6.62 -17.05 -20.42
C ALA A 349 7.58 -17.02 -19.22
N SER A 350 8.79 -17.59 -19.34
CA SER A 350 9.81 -17.54 -18.28
C SER A 350 10.22 -16.11 -17.96
N HIS A 351 10.52 -15.30 -18.97
CA HIS A 351 10.90 -13.89 -18.81
C HIS A 351 9.83 -13.06 -18.05
N LEU A 352 8.56 -13.29 -18.36
CA LEU A 352 7.46 -12.60 -17.69
C LEU A 352 7.27 -13.13 -16.26
N THR A 353 7.30 -14.47 -16.08
CA THR A 353 7.14 -15.10 -14.76
C THR A 353 8.20 -14.64 -13.75
N GLU A 354 9.45 -14.49 -14.18
CA GLU A 354 10.54 -13.99 -13.34
C GLU A 354 10.29 -12.55 -12.82
N ARG A 355 9.54 -11.75 -13.59
CA ARG A 355 9.30 -10.33 -13.27
C ARG A 355 8.01 -10.06 -12.52
N VAL A 356 6.95 -10.81 -12.85
CA VAL A 356 5.60 -10.49 -12.36
C VAL A 356 4.90 -11.66 -11.68
N GLY A 357 5.64 -12.78 -11.49
CA GLY A 357 5.10 -13.99 -10.87
C GLY A 357 4.31 -14.86 -11.86
N PRO A 358 3.50 -15.81 -11.36
CA PRO A 358 2.78 -16.77 -12.17
C PRO A 358 1.90 -16.11 -13.22
N LEU A 359 1.85 -16.72 -14.41
CA LEU A 359 1.04 -16.26 -15.53
C LEU A 359 -0.16 -17.17 -15.79
N VAL A 360 -1.18 -16.55 -16.34
CA VAL A 360 -2.30 -17.22 -17.02
C VAL A 360 -2.25 -16.85 -18.48
N THR A 361 -2.33 -17.85 -19.37
CA THR A 361 -2.26 -17.65 -20.82
C THR A 361 -3.43 -18.33 -21.51
N SER A 362 -3.92 -17.72 -22.58
CA SER A 362 -4.89 -18.34 -23.48
C SER A 362 -4.44 -18.08 -24.92
N PRO A 363 -4.14 -19.14 -25.73
CA PRO A 363 -4.09 -20.54 -25.31
C PRO A 363 -2.90 -20.86 -24.39
N ASP A 364 -2.95 -22.01 -23.73
CA ASP A 364 -1.84 -22.57 -22.98
C ASP A 364 -1.47 -23.93 -23.61
N PRO A 365 -0.25 -24.12 -24.15
CA PRO A 365 0.85 -23.16 -24.23
C PRO A 365 0.61 -22.04 -25.24
N LEU A 366 1.38 -20.96 -25.13
CA LEU A 366 1.39 -19.87 -26.10
C LEU A 366 1.89 -20.36 -27.47
N PRO A 367 1.29 -19.91 -28.60
CA PRO A 367 1.77 -20.28 -29.92
C PRO A 367 3.09 -19.59 -30.26
N ALA A 368 3.85 -20.21 -31.15
CA ALA A 368 5.03 -19.61 -31.75
C ALA A 368 4.63 -18.57 -32.81
N GLY A 369 5.47 -17.57 -33.03
CA GLY A 369 5.26 -16.56 -34.06
C GLY A 369 4.47 -15.33 -33.58
N LEU A 370 4.11 -15.25 -32.31
CA LEU A 370 3.37 -14.13 -31.75
C LEU A 370 4.09 -12.78 -31.97
N THR A 371 3.42 -11.85 -32.61
CA THR A 371 3.89 -10.47 -32.79
C THR A 371 3.33 -9.54 -31.74
N SER A 372 2.14 -9.84 -31.23
CA SER A 372 1.46 -9.11 -30.15
C SER A 372 0.65 -10.07 -29.28
N VAL A 373 0.31 -9.62 -28.09
CA VAL A 373 -0.58 -10.29 -27.14
C VAL A 373 -1.54 -9.29 -26.52
N LEU A 374 -2.75 -9.71 -26.20
CA LEU A 374 -3.65 -8.93 -25.35
C LEU A 374 -3.21 -9.11 -23.90
N THR A 375 -3.04 -8.02 -23.18
CA THR A 375 -2.57 -8.04 -21.79
C THR A 375 -3.01 -6.78 -21.03
N THR A 376 -2.58 -6.63 -19.79
CA THR A 376 -2.76 -5.39 -19.02
C THR A 376 -1.75 -4.31 -19.46
N ASP A 377 -2.12 -3.06 -19.32
CA ASP A 377 -1.24 -1.91 -19.54
C ASP A 377 0.02 -2.00 -18.65
N TYR A 378 -0.11 -2.50 -17.43
CA TYR A 378 1.03 -2.76 -16.56
C TYR A 378 2.06 -3.71 -17.19
N LEU A 379 1.62 -4.88 -17.67
CA LEU A 379 2.51 -5.85 -18.32
C LEU A 379 3.12 -5.29 -19.63
N ALA A 380 2.31 -4.58 -20.39
CA ALA A 380 2.75 -3.97 -21.65
C ALA A 380 3.90 -2.99 -21.42
N ASP A 381 3.77 -2.10 -20.43
CA ASP A 381 4.72 -1.02 -20.18
C ASP A 381 5.96 -1.47 -19.39
N SER A 382 5.78 -2.47 -18.49
CA SER A 382 6.84 -2.87 -17.57
C SER A 382 7.68 -4.04 -18.08
N CYS A 383 7.11 -4.93 -18.90
CA CYS A 383 7.73 -6.23 -19.22
C CYS A 383 7.75 -6.58 -20.71
N LEU A 384 6.93 -5.90 -21.53
CA LEU A 384 6.83 -6.16 -22.98
C LEU A 384 7.35 -4.99 -23.80
N GLY A 385 7.17 -5.04 -25.11
CA GLY A 385 7.65 -4.03 -26.05
C GLY A 385 6.78 -2.75 -26.12
N GLY A 386 5.96 -2.50 -25.10
CA GLY A 386 5.05 -1.38 -25.01
C GLY A 386 3.68 -1.63 -25.66
N ARG A 387 2.76 -0.70 -25.40
CA ARG A 387 1.39 -0.74 -25.95
C ARG A 387 1.38 -0.48 -27.44
N THR A 388 0.54 -1.19 -28.17
CA THR A 388 0.29 -0.92 -29.60
C THR A 388 -1.10 -0.30 -29.81
N HIS A 389 -2.14 -0.94 -29.22
CA HIS A 389 -3.52 -0.46 -29.30
C HIS A 389 -4.25 -0.69 -27.98
N PRO A 390 -5.13 0.25 -27.57
CA PRO A 390 -6.05 -0.01 -26.45
C PRO A 390 -7.13 -0.99 -26.91
N ALA A 391 -7.52 -1.91 -26.03
CA ALA A 391 -8.63 -2.84 -26.32
C ALA A 391 -10.02 -2.18 -26.08
N GLY A 392 -10.05 -0.98 -25.50
CA GLY A 392 -11.29 -0.27 -25.15
C GLY A 392 -12.04 -0.87 -23.96
N LEU A 393 -11.40 -1.75 -23.18
CA LEU A 393 -11.98 -2.49 -22.07
C LEU A 393 -11.04 -2.49 -20.86
N GLY A 394 -11.56 -2.30 -19.66
CA GLY A 394 -10.82 -2.49 -18.42
C GLY A 394 -10.89 -3.95 -17.97
N LEU A 395 -9.84 -4.42 -17.29
CA LEU A 395 -9.79 -5.78 -16.74
C LEU A 395 -10.96 -6.01 -15.75
N GLY A 396 -11.29 -5.04 -14.91
CA GLY A 396 -12.43 -5.11 -13.99
C GLY A 396 -13.76 -5.38 -14.69
N SER A 397 -13.98 -4.78 -15.88
CA SER A 397 -15.21 -5.04 -16.67
C SER A 397 -15.26 -6.48 -17.21
N ALA A 398 -14.11 -7.01 -17.64
CA ALA A 398 -14.01 -8.40 -18.09
C ALA A 398 -14.23 -9.39 -16.92
N ILE A 399 -13.68 -9.08 -15.73
CA ILE A 399 -13.89 -9.84 -14.49
C ILE A 399 -15.39 -9.82 -14.11
N ARG A 400 -16.01 -8.63 -14.08
CA ARG A 400 -17.44 -8.50 -13.78
C ARG A 400 -18.27 -9.38 -14.69
N SER A 401 -18.10 -9.27 -16.01
CA SER A 401 -18.81 -10.10 -16.98
C SER A 401 -18.60 -11.60 -16.71
N THR A 402 -17.38 -12.04 -16.42
CA THR A 402 -17.08 -13.43 -16.11
C THR A 402 -17.78 -13.91 -14.83
N LEU A 403 -17.81 -13.08 -13.79
CA LEU A 403 -18.40 -13.42 -12.51
C LEU A 403 -19.95 -13.40 -12.52
N THR A 404 -20.57 -12.61 -13.41
CA THR A 404 -22.05 -12.41 -13.39
C THR A 404 -22.79 -13.05 -14.56
N ASP A 405 -22.11 -13.42 -15.65
CA ASP A 405 -22.75 -14.02 -16.85
C ASP A 405 -22.98 -15.52 -16.67
N GLY A 406 -23.94 -15.92 -15.91
CA GLY A 406 -24.17 -17.35 -15.72
C GLY A 406 -25.59 -17.80 -15.37
N ASP A 407 -26.48 -16.90 -15.04
CA ASP A 407 -27.81 -17.26 -14.52
C ASP A 407 -29.00 -16.84 -15.41
N ASP A 408 -28.79 -16.30 -16.63
CA ASP A 408 -29.87 -15.90 -17.55
C ASP A 408 -30.00 -16.83 -18.79
N GLN A 409 -29.65 -18.13 -18.67
CA GLN A 409 -30.05 -19.16 -19.64
C GLN A 409 -30.77 -20.32 -18.99
#